data_736a1c5bea528b85fb262850d37caf26
#
_entry.id   736a1c5bea528b85fb262850d37caf26
#
_cell.length_a   1.000
_cell.length_b   1.000
_cell.length_c   1.000
_cell.angle_alpha   90.00
_cell.angle_beta   90.00
_cell.angle_gamma   90.00
#
_symmetry.space_group_name_H-M   'P 1'
#
loop_
_entity.id
_entity.type
_entity.pdbx_description
1 polymer ?
#
loop_
_entity_poly.entity_id
_entity_poly.type
_entity_poly.pdbx_seq_one_letter_code
_entity_poly.pdbx_strand_id
1 'polypeptide(L)'
;VPDALRALQDAGYLLIVVSNQSGIGRGYYCEADVESLNQAIAQHLGSTVGVTLSEFYHCPHHPTEAEGEFRRQCDCRKPAPGMIRQAVLDHGIDLKTSLLVGDKDSDIEAGRAAGVTRLFKVVDSPQTATPADDVQLVIGLSEVPGYL
;
A
#
# COMPACT_ATOMS: atom_id res chain seq x y z
N VAL A 1 7.13 13.03 3.05
CA VAL A 1 6.70 11.64 3.27
C VAL A 1 7.13 11.11 4.63
N PRO A 2 8.39 11.17 5.07
CA PRO A 2 8.79 10.67 6.39
C PRO A 2 8.04 11.32 7.54
N ASP A 3 7.81 12.62 7.50
CA ASP A 3 7.08 13.34 8.54
C ASP A 3 5.61 12.94 8.62
N ALA A 4 4.98 12.68 7.48
CA ALA A 4 3.61 12.19 7.43
C ALA A 4 3.48 10.79 8.05
N LEU A 5 4.42 9.90 7.77
CA LEU A 5 4.45 8.56 8.35
C LEU A 5 4.64 8.63 9.87
N ARG A 6 5.49 9.53 10.34
CA ARG A 6 5.69 9.76 11.78
C ARG A 6 4.39 10.25 12.44
N ALA A 7 3.69 11.19 11.80
CA ALA A 7 2.42 11.72 12.32
C ALA A 7 1.36 10.61 12.41
N LEU A 8 1.28 9.74 11.41
CA LEU A 8 0.37 8.60 11.42
C LEU A 8 0.72 7.60 12.53
N GLN A 9 2.01 7.29 12.70
CA GLN A 9 2.47 6.42 13.78
C GLN A 9 2.15 7.01 15.15
N ASP A 10 2.40 8.29 15.36
CA ASP A 10 2.12 8.99 16.61
C ASP A 10 0.63 9.05 16.91
N ALA A 11 -0.23 9.03 15.88
CA ALA A 11 -1.69 8.93 16.02
C ALA A 11 -2.17 7.50 16.35
N GLY A 12 -1.28 6.52 16.44
CA GLY A 12 -1.59 5.16 16.84
C GLY A 12 -1.79 4.17 15.69
N TYR A 13 -1.53 4.57 14.44
CA TYR A 13 -1.66 3.65 13.31
C TYR A 13 -0.47 2.70 13.20
N LEU A 14 -0.75 1.43 12.88
CA LEU A 14 0.25 0.52 12.33
C LEU A 14 0.47 0.90 10.87
N LEU A 15 1.73 0.95 10.46
CA LEU A 15 2.10 1.30 9.10
C LEU A 15 2.44 0.02 8.33
N ILE A 16 1.67 -0.26 7.30
CA ILE A 16 1.79 -1.48 6.49
C ILE A 16 1.85 -1.08 5.01
N VAL A 17 2.75 -1.71 4.28
CA VAL A 17 2.93 -1.50 2.84
C VAL A 17 2.37 -2.70 2.08
N VAL A 18 1.52 -2.44 1.09
CA VAL A 18 0.99 -3.45 0.16
C VAL A 18 1.35 -3.06 -1.27
N SER A 19 2.04 -3.92 -1.98
CA SER A 19 2.66 -3.58 -3.25
C SER A 19 2.50 -4.67 -4.30
N ASN A 20 2.10 -4.30 -5.53
CA ASN A 20 2.24 -5.17 -6.68
C ASN A 20 3.71 -5.15 -7.14
N GLN A 21 4.32 -6.33 -7.25
CA GLN A 21 5.70 -6.50 -7.66
C GLN A 21 5.80 -7.51 -8.80
N SER A 22 5.04 -7.27 -9.87
CA SER A 22 4.99 -8.17 -11.03
C SER A 22 6.33 -8.28 -11.78
N GLY A 23 7.26 -7.36 -11.53
CA GLY A 23 8.63 -7.45 -12.03
C GLY A 23 9.37 -8.72 -11.61
N ILE A 24 9.01 -9.29 -10.45
CA ILE A 24 9.52 -10.60 -10.01
C ILE A 24 9.10 -11.68 -11.02
N GLY A 25 7.81 -11.76 -11.30
CA GLY A 25 7.28 -12.76 -12.24
C GLY A 25 7.72 -12.52 -13.68
N ARG A 26 8.01 -11.28 -14.06
CA ARG A 26 8.51 -10.92 -15.38
C ARG A 26 10.02 -11.18 -15.54
N GLY A 27 10.72 -11.54 -14.47
CA GLY A 27 12.15 -11.82 -14.51
C GLY A 27 13.04 -10.58 -14.44
N TYR A 28 12.50 -9.41 -14.06
CA TYR A 28 13.27 -8.16 -13.97
C TYR A 28 14.12 -8.10 -12.71
N TYR A 29 13.66 -8.70 -11.62
CA TYR A 29 14.34 -8.82 -10.34
C TYR A 29 13.73 -9.98 -9.55
N CYS A 30 14.34 -10.37 -8.44
CA CYS A 30 13.86 -11.48 -7.62
C CYS A 30 13.26 -10.98 -6.30
N GLU A 31 12.64 -11.89 -5.54
CA GLU A 31 12.06 -11.57 -4.24
C GLU A 31 13.11 -11.06 -3.24
N ALA A 32 14.33 -11.58 -3.30
CA ALA A 32 15.42 -11.10 -2.45
C ALA A 32 15.76 -9.63 -2.70
N ASP A 33 15.64 -9.14 -3.93
CA ASP A 33 15.84 -7.74 -4.28
C ASP A 33 14.77 -6.86 -3.63
N VAL A 34 13.52 -7.30 -3.64
CA VAL A 34 12.39 -6.60 -3.00
C VAL A 34 12.60 -6.56 -1.48
N GLU A 35 12.98 -7.67 -0.87
CA GLU A 35 13.25 -7.74 0.57
C GLU A 35 14.39 -6.80 0.97
N SER A 36 15.46 -6.76 0.19
CA SER A 36 16.59 -5.85 0.43
C SER A 36 16.17 -4.39 0.36
N LEU A 37 15.35 -4.02 -0.63
CA LEU A 37 14.83 -2.67 -0.76
C LEU A 37 13.93 -2.32 0.43
N ASN A 38 13.04 -3.21 0.82
CA ASN A 38 12.14 -3.02 1.96
C ASN A 38 12.91 -2.82 3.26
N GLN A 39 13.97 -3.60 3.49
CA GLN A 39 14.85 -3.43 4.64
C GLN A 39 15.55 -2.08 4.64
N ALA A 40 16.05 -1.64 3.48
CA ALA A 40 16.71 -0.34 3.34
C ALA A 40 15.74 0.81 3.64
N ILE A 41 14.49 0.74 3.15
CA ILE A 41 13.45 1.73 3.42
C ILE A 41 13.13 1.75 4.92
N ALA A 42 12.94 0.59 5.53
CA ALA A 42 12.61 0.48 6.96
C ALA A 42 13.74 1.04 7.84
N GLN A 43 14.99 0.73 7.52
CA GLN A 43 16.15 1.25 8.25
C GLN A 43 16.29 2.76 8.10
N HIS A 44 16.09 3.29 6.90
CA HIS A 44 16.17 4.73 6.66
C HIS A 44 15.12 5.49 7.47
N LEU A 45 13.87 5.04 7.44
CA LEU A 45 12.78 5.65 8.21
C LEU A 45 12.99 5.53 9.71
N GLY A 46 13.49 4.40 10.18
CA GLY A 46 13.80 4.20 11.60
C GLY A 46 14.90 5.12 12.08
N SER A 47 15.97 5.29 11.31
CA SER A 47 17.13 6.10 11.71
C SER A 47 16.91 7.60 11.54
N THR A 48 16.07 8.03 10.59
CA THR A 48 15.87 9.46 10.30
C THR A 48 14.70 10.09 11.07
N VAL A 49 13.58 9.37 11.21
CA VAL A 49 12.36 9.92 11.83
C VAL A 49 11.74 9.01 12.89
N GLY A 50 12.37 7.89 13.22
CA GLY A 50 11.86 6.95 14.22
C GLY A 50 10.57 6.25 13.83
N VAL A 51 10.34 6.03 12.54
CA VAL A 51 9.16 5.35 12.01
C VAL A 51 9.43 3.86 11.88
N THR A 52 8.48 3.04 12.35
CA THR A 52 8.49 1.60 12.20
C THR A 52 7.43 1.19 11.17
N LEU A 53 7.86 0.56 10.08
CA LEU A 53 6.96 -0.12 9.15
C LEU A 53 6.76 -1.54 9.65
N SER A 54 5.53 -1.86 10.03
CA SER A 54 5.23 -3.14 10.72
C SER A 54 5.34 -4.34 9.79
N GLU A 55 4.98 -4.17 8.52
CA GLU A 55 5.00 -5.28 7.55
C GLU A 55 5.02 -4.73 6.12
N PHE A 56 5.60 -5.54 5.22
CA PHE A 56 5.55 -5.33 3.77
C PHE A 56 4.92 -6.54 3.13
N TYR A 57 3.83 -6.37 2.40
CA TYR A 57 3.22 -7.40 1.59
C TYR A 57 3.44 -7.09 0.12
N HIS A 58 3.80 -8.10 -0.67
CA HIS A 58 3.94 -7.93 -2.11
C HIS A 58 3.27 -9.08 -2.87
N CYS A 59 2.87 -8.79 -4.11
CA CYS A 59 2.34 -9.79 -5.03
C CYS A 59 3.27 -9.89 -6.26
N PRO A 60 3.90 -11.05 -6.50
CA PRO A 60 4.82 -11.22 -7.63
C PRO A 60 4.10 -11.62 -8.93
N HIS A 61 2.82 -11.93 -8.87
CA HIS A 61 2.08 -12.53 -9.97
C HIS A 61 1.64 -11.53 -11.03
N HIS A 62 1.50 -12.01 -12.25
CA HIS A 62 0.75 -11.34 -13.32
C HIS A 62 -0.01 -12.38 -14.11
N PRO A 63 -1.27 -12.13 -14.52
CA PRO A 63 -2.08 -13.13 -15.20
C PRO A 63 -1.56 -13.52 -16.58
N THR A 64 -0.86 -12.64 -17.27
CA THR A 64 -0.42 -12.86 -18.66
C THR A 64 1.07 -12.62 -18.93
N GLU A 65 1.71 -11.69 -18.21
CA GLU A 65 3.05 -11.20 -18.52
C GLU A 65 4.15 -11.73 -17.62
N ALA A 66 3.83 -12.65 -16.71
CA ALA A 66 4.79 -13.31 -15.85
C ALA A 66 5.21 -14.67 -16.42
N GLU A 67 6.29 -15.23 -15.86
CA GLU A 67 6.85 -16.52 -16.25
C GLU A 67 6.57 -17.59 -15.19
N GLY A 68 6.40 -18.84 -15.65
CA GLY A 68 6.27 -20.01 -14.80
C GLY A 68 5.10 -19.89 -13.80
N GLU A 69 5.39 -20.20 -12.54
CA GLU A 69 4.38 -20.19 -11.46
C GLU A 69 3.86 -18.80 -11.11
N PHE A 70 4.58 -17.74 -11.52
CA PHE A 70 4.15 -16.36 -11.30
C PHE A 70 3.10 -15.90 -12.32
N ARG A 71 2.93 -16.64 -13.41
CA ARG A 71 1.90 -16.36 -14.42
C ARG A 71 0.60 -17.00 -13.99
N ARG A 72 -0.21 -16.26 -13.23
CA ARG A 72 -1.47 -16.77 -12.69
C ARG A 72 -2.39 -15.65 -12.26
N GLN A 73 -3.68 -15.94 -12.23
CA GLN A 73 -4.66 -15.17 -11.48
C GLN A 73 -4.45 -15.43 -10.00
N CYS A 74 -4.58 -14.39 -9.19
CA CYS A 74 -4.44 -14.50 -7.74
C CYS A 74 -5.37 -13.52 -7.04
N ASP A 75 -5.52 -13.68 -5.73
CA ASP A 75 -6.28 -12.76 -4.89
C ASP A 75 -5.43 -11.67 -4.24
N CYS A 76 -4.10 -11.72 -4.43
CA CYS A 76 -3.17 -10.76 -3.83
C CYS A 76 -2.84 -9.56 -4.72
N ARG A 77 -2.95 -9.70 -6.05
CA ARG A 77 -2.66 -8.58 -6.96
C ARG A 77 -3.79 -7.56 -6.92
N LYS A 78 -3.46 -6.31 -6.52
CA LYS A 78 -4.43 -5.20 -6.58
C LYS A 78 -4.95 -5.05 -8.02
N PRO A 79 -6.23 -4.89 -8.25
CA PRO A 79 -7.28 -4.46 -7.32
C PRO A 79 -7.87 -5.53 -6.39
N ALA A 80 -7.37 -6.75 -6.41
CA ALA A 80 -7.84 -7.77 -5.47
C ALA A 80 -7.37 -7.45 -4.04
N PRO A 81 -8.15 -7.76 -3.00
CA PRO A 81 -7.90 -7.34 -1.63
C PRO A 81 -7.05 -8.30 -0.80
N GLY A 82 -6.47 -9.34 -1.42
CA GLY A 82 -5.83 -10.43 -0.68
C GLY A 82 -4.72 -10.00 0.26
N MET A 83 -3.84 -9.07 -0.15
CA MET A 83 -2.77 -8.57 0.72
C MET A 83 -3.33 -7.83 1.93
N ILE A 84 -4.36 -7.01 1.75
CA ILE A 84 -4.99 -6.26 2.85
C ILE A 84 -5.68 -7.23 3.80
N ARG A 85 -6.38 -8.23 3.28
CA ARG A 85 -7.01 -9.27 4.11
C ARG A 85 -5.99 -10.08 4.91
N GLN A 86 -4.83 -10.37 4.31
CA GLN A 86 -3.75 -11.05 5.02
C GLN A 86 -3.21 -10.20 6.16
N ALA A 87 -3.04 -8.90 5.92
CA ALA A 87 -2.62 -7.96 6.96
C ALA A 87 -3.60 -7.94 8.14
N VAL A 88 -4.90 -7.96 7.87
CA VAL A 88 -5.94 -8.04 8.90
C VAL A 88 -5.78 -9.28 9.76
N LEU A 89 -5.54 -10.44 9.14
CA LEU A 89 -5.35 -11.71 9.85
C LEU A 89 -4.07 -11.69 10.69
N ASP A 90 -2.99 -11.18 10.13
CA ASP A 90 -1.67 -11.21 10.79
C ASP A 90 -1.57 -10.22 11.95
N HIS A 91 -2.24 -9.08 11.88
CA HIS A 91 -2.07 -7.97 12.82
C HIS A 91 -3.34 -7.60 13.60
N GLY A 92 -4.45 -8.28 13.38
CA GLY A 92 -5.71 -7.98 14.07
C GLY A 92 -6.26 -6.58 13.78
N ILE A 93 -6.20 -6.14 12.52
CA ILE A 93 -6.54 -4.79 12.11
C ILE A 93 -8.05 -4.58 12.11
N ASP A 94 -8.50 -3.41 12.61
CA ASP A 94 -9.86 -2.93 12.45
C ASP A 94 -9.96 -2.08 11.18
N LEU A 95 -10.60 -2.61 10.16
CA LEU A 95 -10.75 -1.92 8.87
C LEU A 95 -11.62 -0.66 8.95
N LYS A 96 -12.53 -0.59 9.93
CA LYS A 96 -13.39 0.58 10.10
C LYS A 96 -12.64 1.80 10.60
N THR A 97 -11.51 1.59 11.28
CA THR A 97 -10.65 2.66 11.78
C THR A 97 -9.35 2.79 11.01
N SER A 98 -9.20 2.01 9.96
CA SER A 98 -8.03 2.03 9.09
C SER A 98 -8.20 3.01 7.93
N LEU A 99 -7.09 3.38 7.31
CA LEU A 99 -7.08 4.14 6.08
C LEU A 99 -6.13 3.51 5.06
N LEU A 100 -6.38 3.76 3.78
CA LEU A 100 -5.50 3.35 2.69
C LEU A 100 -5.11 4.58 1.89
N VAL A 101 -3.83 4.67 1.54
CA VAL A 101 -3.29 5.71 0.67
C VAL A 101 -2.63 5.05 -0.53
N GLY A 102 -3.01 5.46 -1.72
CA GLY A 102 -2.44 4.94 -2.96
C GLY A 102 -2.54 5.92 -4.11
N ASP A 103 -1.75 5.71 -5.16
CA ASP A 103 -1.71 6.59 -6.33
C ASP A 103 -2.48 6.02 -7.53
N LYS A 104 -2.86 4.75 -7.49
CA LYS A 104 -3.56 4.07 -8.58
C LYS A 104 -4.98 3.72 -8.20
N ASP A 105 -5.85 3.63 -9.21
CA ASP A 105 -7.23 3.14 -9.01
C ASP A 105 -7.25 1.73 -8.45
N SER A 106 -6.30 0.89 -8.84
CA SER A 106 -6.18 -0.48 -8.30
C SER A 106 -5.91 -0.51 -6.80
N ASP A 107 -5.19 0.46 -6.25
CA ASP A 107 -4.96 0.59 -4.81
C ASP A 107 -6.27 0.90 -4.10
N ILE A 108 -7.02 1.85 -4.62
CA ILE A 108 -8.30 2.29 -4.05
C ILE A 108 -9.33 1.15 -4.10
N GLU A 109 -9.43 0.45 -5.24
CA GLU A 109 -10.34 -0.68 -5.38
C GLU A 109 -10.01 -1.83 -4.43
N ALA A 110 -8.73 -2.11 -4.22
CA ALA A 110 -8.30 -3.13 -3.25
C ALA A 110 -8.73 -2.76 -1.83
N GLY A 111 -8.53 -1.51 -1.43
CA GLY A 111 -8.97 -1.01 -0.12
C GLY A 111 -10.49 -1.08 0.04
N ARG A 112 -11.23 -0.64 -0.98
CA ARG A 112 -12.70 -0.71 -0.97
C ARG A 112 -13.20 -2.14 -0.87
N ALA A 113 -12.62 -3.05 -1.66
CA ALA A 113 -13.00 -4.47 -1.66
C ALA A 113 -12.71 -5.15 -0.31
N ALA A 114 -11.66 -4.74 0.38
CA ALA A 114 -11.32 -5.26 1.71
C ALA A 114 -12.22 -4.69 2.83
N GLY A 115 -12.86 -3.55 2.61
CA GLY A 115 -13.71 -2.90 3.61
C GLY A 115 -13.08 -1.70 4.32
N VAL A 116 -11.98 -1.16 3.79
CA VAL A 116 -11.39 0.08 4.29
C VAL A 116 -12.33 1.23 3.98
N THR A 117 -12.69 2.03 4.98
CA THR A 117 -13.68 3.10 4.84
C THR A 117 -13.07 4.45 4.50
N ARG A 118 -11.79 4.67 4.82
CA ARG A 118 -11.09 5.92 4.53
C ARG A 118 -10.06 5.69 3.43
N LEU A 119 -10.38 6.16 2.23
CA LEU A 119 -9.59 5.95 1.03
C LEU A 119 -9.02 7.30 0.55
N PHE A 120 -7.71 7.36 0.40
CA PHE A 120 -6.98 8.55 -0.08
C PHE A 120 -6.26 8.21 -1.38
N LYS A 121 -6.56 8.97 -2.43
CA LYS A 121 -5.86 8.83 -3.70
C LYS A 121 -4.91 9.98 -3.91
N VAL A 122 -3.63 9.66 -4.11
CA VAL A 122 -2.60 10.64 -4.45
C VAL A 122 -2.68 10.95 -5.94
N VAL A 123 -2.82 12.23 -6.26
CA VAL A 123 -2.93 12.73 -7.63
C VAL A 123 -1.98 13.90 -7.83
N ASP A 124 -1.59 14.16 -9.09
CA ASP A 124 -0.72 15.31 -9.42
C ASP A 124 -1.45 16.63 -9.26
N SER A 125 -2.74 16.66 -9.63
CA SER A 125 -3.60 17.84 -9.50
C SER A 125 -5.03 17.41 -9.20
N PRO A 126 -5.61 17.86 -8.07
CA PRO A 126 -7.00 17.52 -7.72
C PRO A 126 -8.03 18.04 -8.74
N GLN A 127 -7.70 19.09 -9.48
CA GLN A 127 -8.62 19.71 -10.45
C GLN A 127 -8.81 18.88 -11.72
N THR A 128 -7.87 17.95 -12.02
CA THR A 128 -7.92 17.10 -13.21
C THR A 128 -8.52 15.73 -12.96
N ALA A 129 -8.80 15.40 -11.71
CA ALA A 129 -9.35 14.11 -11.31
C ALA A 129 -10.80 14.23 -10.88
N THR A 130 -11.61 13.20 -11.18
CA THR A 130 -12.99 13.10 -10.71
C THR A 130 -13.02 12.03 -9.60
N PRO A 131 -13.15 12.42 -8.32
CA PRO A 131 -13.17 11.46 -7.23
C PRO A 131 -14.51 10.75 -7.15
N ALA A 132 -14.51 9.50 -6.70
CA ALA A 132 -15.70 8.87 -6.18
C ALA A 132 -16.04 9.50 -4.81
N ASP A 133 -17.29 9.38 -4.37
CA ASP A 133 -17.77 10.01 -3.13
C ASP A 133 -17.04 9.49 -1.88
N ASP A 134 -16.55 8.26 -1.93
CA ASP A 134 -15.85 7.60 -0.81
C ASP A 134 -14.33 7.83 -0.80
N VAL A 135 -13.79 8.61 -1.75
CA VAL A 135 -12.35 8.82 -1.93
C VAL A 135 -11.97 10.28 -1.73
N GLN A 136 -10.99 10.53 -0.87
CA GLN A 136 -10.38 11.85 -0.70
C GLN A 136 -9.16 11.98 -1.62
N LEU A 137 -9.13 13.00 -2.47
CA LEU A 137 -7.96 13.31 -3.30
C LEU A 137 -6.96 14.12 -2.49
N VAL A 138 -5.69 13.76 -2.60
CA VAL A 138 -4.56 14.47 -1.99
C VAL A 138 -3.42 14.55 -2.99
N ILE A 139 -2.56 15.56 -2.88
CA ILE A 139 -1.39 15.70 -3.76
C ILE A 139 -0.14 14.99 -3.20
N GLY A 140 -0.22 14.46 -2.00
CA GLY A 140 0.85 13.68 -1.40
C GLY A 140 0.44 13.14 -0.05
N LEU A 141 1.22 12.18 0.43
CA LEU A 141 1.01 11.57 1.75
C LEU A 141 1.05 12.63 2.87
N SER A 142 1.79 13.72 2.67
CA SER A 142 1.91 14.82 3.65
C SER A 142 0.58 15.50 3.98
N GLU A 143 -0.43 15.40 3.12
CA GLU A 143 -1.74 15.98 3.39
C GLU A 143 -2.63 15.07 4.26
N VAL A 144 -2.36 13.77 4.29
CA VAL A 144 -3.22 12.78 4.96
C VAL A 144 -3.41 13.05 6.46
N PRO A 145 -2.36 13.39 7.24
CA PRO A 145 -2.54 13.67 8.66
C PRO A 145 -3.55 14.79 8.96
N GLY A 146 -3.72 15.74 8.06
CA GLY A 146 -4.69 16.82 8.21
C GLY A 146 -6.15 16.37 8.19
N TYR A 147 -6.43 15.15 7.76
CA TYR A 147 -7.78 14.57 7.70
C TYR A 147 -8.10 13.64 8.87
N LEU A 148 -7.18 13.46 9.81
CA LEU A 148 -7.36 12.55 10.95
C LEU A 148 -8.28 13.11 12.04
#